data_1cd620b83b4ae404924178de8e400f5d
#
_entry.id   1cd620b83b4ae404924178de8e400f5d
#
_cell.length_a   1.000
_cell.length_b   1.000
_cell.length_c   1.000
_cell.angle_alpha   90.00
_cell.angle_beta   90.00
_cell.angle_gamma   90.00
#
_symmetry.space_group_name_H-M   'P 1'
#
loop_
_entity.id
_entity.type
_entity.pdbx_description
1 polymer ?
#
loop_
_entity_poly.entity_id
_entity_poly.type
_entity_poly.pdbx_seq_one_letter_code
_entity_poly.pdbx_strand_id
1 'polypeptide(L)'
;MTARAPLPIRPRRRLSSLAALALLACTATGCVTVHGADAVVPAVGKADAPAALDHFAQVVNDADSKLDPSLNAQVETGALGAIDGAGIKARHVNSPSGNPGYQPLRFSDTRFLIPRERGWPKWFVADTANSRDRDRWLLVFTRDSVKDAWRASYLSVLAPGQLPDFATDGQGYAVPVPVGGTDLLVQPGELGARYTAYLQQGDKGSTAFAQGSQTSGLRAQRRTQYAPTSQVVTQFADEPADPVQYAPVALRLRDGGALVFFTTRHEMKQTVAKGPVVIKDPNVNALLTGTPNRSVTLYKVAEQVVKVPARSDAGAKVVFLNRIEGLVSASGA
;
A
#
# COMPACT_ATOMS: atom_id res chain seq x y z
N MET A 1 79.41 2.89 -73.09
CA MET A 1 80.20 3.35 -71.94
C MET A 1 79.40 3.26 -70.70
N THR A 2 79.81 2.38 -69.87
CA THR A 2 79.37 1.87 -68.63
C THR A 2 79.30 2.90 -67.51
N ALA A 3 78.26 2.92 -66.74
CA ALA A 3 78.33 3.37 -65.33
C ALA A 3 77.29 2.65 -64.45
N ARG A 4 77.79 2.05 -63.39
CA ARG A 4 77.16 1.18 -62.42
C ARG A 4 76.22 1.93 -61.51
N ALA A 5 75.12 1.22 -61.12
CA ALA A 5 74.33 1.53 -60.01
C ALA A 5 74.97 1.16 -58.65
N PRO A 6 74.67 1.79 -57.55
CA PRO A 6 74.77 1.20 -56.20
C PRO A 6 73.46 0.85 -55.56
N LEU A 7 73.49 -0.22 -54.78
CA LEU A 7 72.42 -0.89 -54.05
C LEU A 7 71.90 -0.06 -52.85
N PRO A 8 70.67 -0.36 -52.39
CA PRO A 8 70.04 0.35 -51.28
C PRO A 8 70.39 -0.20 -49.91
N ILE A 9 70.56 0.72 -48.98
CA ILE A 9 70.69 0.42 -47.53
C ILE A 9 69.32 0.33 -46.90
N ARG A 10 69.03 -0.76 -46.27
CA ARG A 10 67.86 -0.97 -45.40
C ARG A 10 68.08 -0.25 -44.05
N PRO A 11 67.10 0.44 -43.44
CA PRO A 11 67.00 0.59 -42.01
C PRO A 11 65.91 -0.35 -41.45
N ARG A 12 66.35 -1.17 -40.53
CA ARG A 12 65.52 -1.96 -39.64
C ARG A 12 65.11 -1.16 -38.43
N ARG A 13 63.91 -1.48 -37.92
CA ARG A 13 63.44 -1.21 -36.56
C ARG A 13 62.88 0.17 -36.27
N ARG A 14 61.55 0.28 -36.29
CA ARG A 14 60.69 1.00 -35.33
C ARG A 14 59.24 0.59 -35.51
N LEU A 15 58.91 -0.66 -35.14
CA LEU A 15 57.54 -1.19 -35.12
C LEU A 15 57.32 -2.02 -33.83
N SER A 16 57.75 -1.46 -32.69
CA SER A 16 57.61 -2.17 -31.40
C SER A 16 57.07 -1.29 -30.27
N SER A 17 56.50 -0.10 -30.57
CA SER A 17 56.08 0.82 -29.51
C SER A 17 54.60 1.19 -29.54
N LEU A 18 53.81 0.65 -30.44
CA LEU A 18 52.38 0.94 -30.55
C LEU A 18 51.45 -0.22 -30.10
N ALA A 19 52.01 -1.39 -29.79
CA ALA A 19 51.23 -2.55 -29.28
C ALA A 19 51.06 -2.58 -27.74
N ALA A 20 51.78 -1.74 -27.00
CA ALA A 20 51.72 -1.72 -25.52
C ALA A 20 50.71 -0.73 -24.95
N LEU A 21 50.12 0.19 -25.75
CA LEU A 21 49.11 1.14 -25.26
C LEU A 21 47.67 0.69 -25.46
N ALA A 22 47.44 -0.38 -26.24
CA ALA A 22 46.09 -0.92 -26.50
C ALA A 22 45.61 -1.95 -25.48
N LEU A 23 46.47 -2.43 -24.57
CA LEU A 23 46.08 -3.44 -23.56
C LEU A 23 45.71 -2.86 -22.18
N LEU A 24 45.82 -1.54 -21.96
CA LEU A 24 45.45 -0.93 -20.68
C LEU A 24 44.03 -0.29 -20.68
N ALA A 25 43.30 -0.32 -21.79
CA ALA A 25 41.98 0.28 -21.94
C ALA A 25 40.80 -0.71 -21.66
N CYS A 26 41.08 -1.99 -21.36
CA CYS A 26 40.01 -3.01 -21.18
C CYS A 26 39.75 -3.44 -19.74
N THR A 27 40.30 -2.74 -18.74
CA THR A 27 40.08 -3.13 -17.32
C THR A 27 39.14 -2.21 -16.55
N ALA A 28 38.37 -1.33 -17.22
CA ALA A 28 37.29 -0.59 -16.63
C ALA A 28 35.91 -1.19 -16.99
N THR A 29 35.82 -2.52 -17.11
CA THR A 29 34.53 -3.20 -16.96
C THR A 29 34.23 -3.21 -15.47
N GLY A 30 33.56 -2.15 -15.03
CA GLY A 30 32.95 -2.13 -13.72
C GLY A 30 32.20 -3.44 -13.55
N CYS A 31 32.52 -4.21 -12.51
CA CYS A 31 31.76 -5.36 -12.11
C CYS A 31 30.32 -4.90 -11.94
N VAL A 32 29.47 -5.10 -12.95
CA VAL A 32 28.02 -5.11 -12.75
C VAL A 32 27.79 -6.29 -11.83
N THR A 33 27.71 -6.01 -10.53
CA THR A 33 27.28 -7.01 -9.56
C THR A 33 25.85 -7.35 -9.91
N VAL A 34 25.64 -8.39 -10.69
CA VAL A 34 24.31 -8.99 -10.91
C VAL A 34 23.92 -9.54 -9.55
N HIS A 35 23.14 -8.75 -8.81
CA HIS A 35 22.49 -9.24 -7.61
C HIS A 35 21.51 -10.31 -8.06
N GLY A 36 21.83 -11.57 -7.78
CA GLY A 36 20.92 -12.68 -8.06
C GLY A 36 19.57 -12.47 -7.36
N ALA A 37 18.54 -13.20 -7.78
CA ALA A 37 17.19 -13.15 -7.21
C ALA A 37 17.16 -13.30 -5.68
N ASP A 38 18.23 -13.82 -5.08
CA ASP A 38 18.39 -14.05 -3.64
C ASP A 38 19.06 -12.91 -2.86
N ALA A 39 19.50 -11.85 -3.53
CA ALA A 39 20.14 -10.74 -2.83
C ALA A 39 19.13 -9.96 -1.99
N VAL A 40 19.46 -9.72 -0.72
CA VAL A 40 18.71 -8.83 0.17
C VAL A 40 19.19 -7.40 -0.04
N VAL A 41 18.39 -6.62 -0.75
CA VAL A 41 18.74 -5.25 -1.15
C VAL A 41 17.67 -4.26 -0.68
N PRO A 42 17.99 -2.96 -0.49
CA PRO A 42 16.98 -1.95 -0.22
C PRO A 42 15.86 -1.99 -1.28
N ALA A 43 14.61 -1.85 -0.82
CA ALA A 43 13.45 -1.85 -1.70
C ALA A 43 13.53 -0.72 -2.74
N VAL A 44 14.03 0.43 -2.32
CA VAL A 44 14.24 1.62 -3.16
C VAL A 44 15.51 2.34 -2.70
N GLY A 45 16.16 3.09 -3.57
CA GLY A 45 17.25 4.00 -3.20
C GLY A 45 16.74 5.13 -2.29
N LYS A 46 17.52 5.50 -1.27
CA LYS A 46 17.15 6.62 -0.36
C LYS A 46 16.96 7.94 -1.11
N ALA A 47 17.67 8.12 -2.22
CA ALA A 47 17.53 9.29 -3.10
C ALA A 47 16.30 9.19 -4.03
N ASP A 48 15.80 7.99 -4.30
CA ASP A 48 14.71 7.75 -5.27
C ASP A 48 13.32 7.72 -4.62
N ALA A 49 13.24 7.40 -3.32
CA ALA A 49 11.98 7.35 -2.60
C ALA A 49 11.19 8.68 -2.62
N PRO A 50 11.82 9.86 -2.49
CA PRO A 50 11.12 11.15 -2.64
C PRO A 50 10.42 11.31 -3.98
N ALA A 51 11.05 10.90 -5.09
CA ALA A 51 10.48 11.03 -6.43
C ALA A 51 9.18 10.21 -6.59
N ALA A 52 9.06 9.05 -5.93
CA ALA A 52 7.84 8.26 -5.92
C ALA A 52 6.69 8.99 -5.19
N LEU A 53 6.98 9.64 -4.06
CA LEU A 53 5.99 10.43 -3.31
C LEU A 53 5.57 11.69 -4.07
N ASP A 54 6.52 12.39 -4.70
CA ASP A 54 6.24 13.59 -5.50
C ASP A 54 5.38 13.27 -6.71
N HIS A 55 5.68 12.17 -7.41
CA HIS A 55 4.88 11.70 -8.54
C HIS A 55 3.45 11.30 -8.08
N PHE A 56 3.32 10.59 -6.97
CA PHE A 56 2.04 10.28 -6.36
C PHE A 56 1.23 11.55 -6.09
N ALA A 57 1.82 12.53 -5.40
CA ALA A 57 1.15 13.79 -5.07
C ALA A 57 0.67 14.54 -6.33
N GLN A 58 1.50 14.59 -7.35
CA GLN A 58 1.15 15.26 -8.62
C GLN A 58 -0.06 14.58 -9.29
N VAL A 59 -0.02 13.26 -9.46
CA VAL A 59 -1.06 12.52 -10.20
C VAL A 59 -2.36 12.45 -9.40
N VAL A 60 -2.31 12.26 -8.06
CA VAL A 60 -3.50 12.28 -7.20
C VAL A 60 -4.18 13.66 -7.23
N ASN A 61 -3.40 14.75 -7.19
CA ASN A 61 -3.96 16.09 -7.33
C ASN A 61 -4.70 16.27 -8.68
N ASP A 62 -4.14 15.76 -9.76
CA ASP A 62 -4.77 15.79 -11.08
C ASP A 62 -6.03 14.92 -11.12
N ALA A 63 -5.96 13.69 -10.57
CA ALA A 63 -7.08 12.77 -10.49
C ALA A 63 -8.26 13.34 -9.70
N ASP A 64 -7.99 13.89 -8.52
CA ASP A 64 -9.01 14.45 -7.64
C ASP A 64 -9.61 15.76 -8.17
N SER A 65 -8.81 16.62 -8.79
CA SER A 65 -9.32 17.87 -9.37
C SER A 65 -10.22 17.61 -10.58
N LYS A 66 -9.87 16.63 -11.41
CA LYS A 66 -10.61 16.22 -12.61
C LYS A 66 -11.69 15.17 -12.31
N LEU A 67 -11.66 14.55 -11.13
CA LEU A 67 -12.43 13.36 -10.77
C LEU A 67 -12.22 12.21 -11.78
N ASP A 68 -10.96 11.95 -12.14
CA ASP A 68 -10.59 10.95 -13.14
C ASP A 68 -9.98 9.70 -12.48
N PRO A 69 -10.74 8.59 -12.40
CA PRO A 69 -10.25 7.36 -11.78
C PRO A 69 -9.13 6.68 -12.59
N SER A 70 -8.98 7.00 -13.87
CA SER A 70 -7.93 6.42 -14.71
C SER A 70 -6.55 7.01 -14.38
N LEU A 71 -6.49 8.26 -13.97
CA LEU A 71 -5.28 8.89 -13.43
C LEU A 71 -4.93 8.28 -12.07
N ASN A 72 -5.92 8.15 -11.19
CA ASN A 72 -5.72 7.56 -9.87
C ASN A 72 -5.10 6.14 -9.96
N ALA A 73 -5.59 5.30 -10.86
CA ALA A 73 -5.10 3.94 -11.07
C ALA A 73 -3.62 3.86 -11.53
N GLN A 74 -3.02 4.95 -11.98
CA GLN A 74 -1.60 5.00 -12.35
C GLN A 74 -0.68 5.01 -11.13
N VAL A 75 -1.14 5.56 -10.01
CA VAL A 75 -0.34 5.79 -8.79
C VAL A 75 -0.88 5.09 -7.55
N GLU A 76 -2.06 4.48 -7.64
CA GLU A 76 -2.67 3.71 -6.55
C GLU A 76 -2.98 2.27 -6.95
N THR A 77 -2.96 1.40 -5.95
CA THR A 77 -3.25 -0.04 -6.09
C THR A 77 -3.74 -0.59 -4.74
N GLY A 78 -4.00 -1.88 -4.66
CA GLY A 78 -4.40 -2.52 -3.40
C GLY A 78 -5.66 -1.92 -2.78
N ALA A 79 -5.65 -1.77 -1.46
CA ALA A 79 -6.80 -1.26 -0.72
C ALA A 79 -7.06 0.22 -0.98
N LEU A 80 -6.01 1.05 -0.97
CA LEU A 80 -6.11 2.47 -1.26
C LEU A 80 -6.70 2.70 -2.65
N GLY A 81 -6.14 2.07 -3.69
CA GLY A 81 -6.63 2.22 -5.07
C GLY A 81 -8.08 1.73 -5.26
N ALA A 82 -8.51 0.68 -4.54
CA ALA A 82 -9.90 0.21 -4.58
C ALA A 82 -10.86 1.23 -3.95
N ILE A 83 -10.49 1.82 -2.81
CA ILE A 83 -11.29 2.79 -2.08
C ILE A 83 -11.38 4.10 -2.86
N ASP A 84 -10.24 4.67 -3.22
CA ASP A 84 -10.18 5.99 -3.84
C ASP A 84 -10.67 5.98 -5.28
N GLY A 85 -10.33 4.94 -6.05
CA GLY A 85 -10.83 4.76 -7.41
C GLY A 85 -12.36 4.70 -7.48
N ALA A 86 -13.01 3.96 -6.55
CA ALA A 86 -14.47 3.93 -6.47
C ALA A 86 -15.05 5.28 -5.99
N GLY A 87 -14.39 5.93 -5.02
CA GLY A 87 -14.77 7.25 -4.53
C GLY A 87 -14.69 8.32 -5.62
N ILE A 88 -13.62 8.36 -6.40
CA ILE A 88 -13.46 9.28 -7.54
C ILE A 88 -14.52 9.00 -8.61
N LYS A 89 -14.75 7.71 -8.95
CA LYS A 89 -15.79 7.33 -9.90
C LYS A 89 -17.18 7.80 -9.46
N ALA A 90 -17.54 7.62 -8.19
CA ALA A 90 -18.81 8.06 -7.66
C ALA A 90 -18.94 9.60 -7.70
N ARG A 91 -17.90 10.31 -7.32
CA ARG A 91 -17.86 11.79 -7.39
C ARG A 91 -17.94 12.28 -8.84
N HIS A 92 -17.29 11.61 -9.79
CA HIS A 92 -17.38 11.96 -11.22
C HIS A 92 -18.82 11.86 -11.75
N VAL A 93 -19.54 10.78 -11.41
CA VAL A 93 -20.96 10.63 -11.78
C VAL A 93 -21.81 11.76 -11.21
N ASN A 94 -21.56 12.16 -9.96
CA ASN A 94 -22.29 13.23 -9.27
C ASN A 94 -21.85 14.65 -9.69
N SER A 95 -20.63 14.81 -10.22
CA SER A 95 -20.03 16.09 -10.62
C SER A 95 -19.14 15.90 -11.85
N PRO A 96 -19.73 15.67 -13.05
CA PRO A 96 -18.96 15.32 -14.25
C PRO A 96 -18.06 16.45 -14.76
N SER A 97 -18.25 17.69 -14.30
CA SER A 97 -17.40 18.83 -14.60
C SER A 97 -16.12 18.91 -13.75
N GLY A 98 -15.89 17.92 -12.89
CA GLY A 98 -14.73 17.89 -11.99
C GLY A 98 -15.00 18.53 -10.62
N ASN A 99 -13.93 18.82 -9.90
CA ASN A 99 -13.98 19.41 -8.55
C ASN A 99 -13.34 20.81 -8.54
N PRO A 100 -14.09 21.87 -8.88
CA PRO A 100 -13.53 23.23 -8.98
C PRO A 100 -13.06 23.80 -7.62
N GLY A 101 -13.51 23.24 -6.49
CA GLY A 101 -13.09 23.62 -5.13
C GLY A 101 -11.89 22.84 -4.62
N TYR A 102 -11.27 22.01 -5.46
CA TYR A 102 -10.16 21.18 -5.03
C TYR A 102 -8.96 21.98 -4.53
N GLN A 103 -8.47 21.61 -3.36
CA GLN A 103 -7.23 22.15 -2.81
C GLN A 103 -6.11 21.13 -2.97
N PRO A 104 -4.97 21.49 -3.59
CA PRO A 104 -3.89 20.54 -3.81
C PRO A 104 -3.34 19.94 -2.52
N LEU A 105 -3.23 18.63 -2.50
CA LEU A 105 -2.49 17.90 -1.46
C LEU A 105 -1.00 18.17 -1.61
N ARG A 106 -0.34 18.52 -0.49
CA ARG A 106 1.10 18.70 -0.39
C ARG A 106 1.62 17.91 0.78
N PHE A 107 2.79 17.33 0.60
CA PHE A 107 3.53 16.62 1.64
C PHE A 107 4.72 17.45 2.12
N SER A 108 5.09 17.26 3.39
CA SER A 108 6.26 17.90 4.01
C SER A 108 6.76 17.05 5.18
N ASP A 109 7.96 17.34 5.69
CA ASP A 109 8.54 16.63 6.83
C ASP A 109 8.41 15.12 6.67
N THR A 110 8.93 14.59 5.55
CA THR A 110 8.79 13.18 5.19
C THR A 110 9.97 12.36 5.65
N ARG A 111 9.68 11.23 6.28
CA ARG A 111 10.63 10.16 6.60
C ARG A 111 10.28 8.91 5.79
N PHE A 112 11.27 8.33 5.11
CA PHE A 112 11.10 7.10 4.36
C PHE A 112 11.59 5.90 5.18
N LEU A 113 10.70 4.95 5.44
CA LEU A 113 10.97 3.68 6.10
C LEU A 113 11.16 2.63 5.00
N ILE A 114 12.41 2.42 4.63
CA ILE A 114 12.78 1.57 3.50
C ILE A 114 13.29 0.24 4.05
N PRO A 115 12.60 -0.89 3.83
CA PRO A 115 13.12 -2.20 4.21
C PRO A 115 14.14 -2.71 3.20
N ARG A 116 14.92 -3.71 3.62
CA ARG A 116 15.75 -4.52 2.74
C ARG A 116 15.05 -5.86 2.53
N GLU A 117 14.86 -6.24 1.29
CA GLU A 117 14.06 -7.41 0.94
C GLU A 117 14.69 -8.21 -0.20
N ARG A 118 14.36 -9.51 -0.19
CA ARG A 118 14.70 -10.44 -1.26
C ARG A 118 13.62 -10.43 -2.32
N GLY A 119 14.00 -10.50 -3.60
CA GLY A 119 13.05 -10.66 -4.71
C GLY A 119 12.05 -9.49 -4.86
N TRP A 120 10.90 -9.81 -5.41
CA TRP A 120 9.77 -8.94 -5.67
C TRP A 120 8.48 -9.54 -5.09
N PRO A 121 7.44 -8.76 -4.79
CA PRO A 121 7.36 -7.30 -4.91
C PRO A 121 8.28 -6.56 -3.92
N LYS A 122 8.54 -5.28 -4.21
CA LYS A 122 9.23 -4.35 -3.31
C LYS A 122 8.25 -3.34 -2.73
N TRP A 123 8.50 -2.88 -1.51
CA TRP A 123 7.66 -1.87 -0.86
C TRP A 123 8.47 -0.98 0.10
N PHE A 124 7.96 0.19 0.40
CA PHE A 124 8.45 1.07 1.45
C PHE A 124 7.31 1.92 2.01
N VAL A 125 7.54 2.56 3.15
CA VAL A 125 6.56 3.46 3.76
C VAL A 125 7.10 4.89 3.75
N ALA A 126 6.27 5.84 3.30
CA ALA A 126 6.47 7.26 3.49
C ALA A 126 5.64 7.72 4.69
N ASP A 127 6.30 8.16 5.77
CA ASP A 127 5.71 8.82 6.92
C ASP A 127 5.85 10.33 6.72
N THR A 128 4.75 11.03 6.51
CA THR A 128 4.77 12.42 6.05
C THR A 128 3.70 13.28 6.72
N ALA A 129 4.00 14.55 6.95
CA ALA A 129 2.99 15.57 7.20
C ALA A 129 2.29 15.95 5.88
N ASN A 130 1.08 16.43 5.97
CA ASN A 130 0.25 16.74 4.81
C ASN A 130 -0.47 18.09 4.98
N SER A 131 -1.03 18.62 3.88
CA SER A 131 -1.75 19.91 3.88
C SER A 131 -3.25 19.80 4.23
N ARG A 132 -3.77 18.59 4.48
CA ARG A 132 -5.21 18.35 4.75
C ARG A 132 -5.56 18.45 6.22
N ASP A 133 -4.64 17.96 7.08
CA ASP A 133 -4.84 17.88 8.52
C ASP A 133 -3.50 18.01 9.26
N ARG A 134 -3.52 17.77 10.59
CA ARG A 134 -2.33 17.81 11.44
C ARG A 134 -1.75 16.43 11.73
N ASP A 135 -2.37 15.39 11.18
CA ASP A 135 -1.97 14.02 11.41
C ASP A 135 -0.82 13.60 10.47
N ARG A 136 -0.18 12.51 10.80
CA ARG A 136 0.84 11.89 9.96
C ARG A 136 0.18 10.91 9.00
N TRP A 137 0.49 11.01 7.73
CA TRP A 137 0.10 10.03 6.74
C TRP A 137 1.20 9.01 6.55
N LEU A 138 0.85 7.73 6.70
CA LEU A 138 1.70 6.60 6.38
C LEU A 138 1.22 6.01 5.05
N LEU A 139 1.96 6.26 3.99
CA LEU A 139 1.68 5.73 2.65
C LEU A 139 2.60 4.54 2.37
N VAL A 140 2.03 3.37 2.12
CA VAL A 140 2.79 2.20 1.67
C VAL A 140 2.86 2.21 0.16
N PHE A 141 4.06 2.32 -0.39
CA PHE A 141 4.31 2.20 -1.82
C PHE A 141 4.74 0.78 -2.16
N THR A 142 4.18 0.22 -3.21
CA THR A 142 4.51 -1.12 -3.72
C THR A 142 4.89 -1.08 -5.19
N ARG A 143 5.73 -2.03 -5.61
CA ARG A 143 6.15 -2.22 -6.99
C ARG A 143 6.43 -3.69 -7.26
N ASP A 144 5.82 -4.26 -8.29
CA ASP A 144 5.86 -5.71 -8.54
C ASP A 144 7.10 -6.16 -9.31
N SER A 145 7.72 -5.25 -10.09
CA SER A 145 8.97 -5.51 -10.80
C SER A 145 9.77 -4.23 -11.03
N VAL A 146 11.01 -4.35 -11.51
CA VAL A 146 11.86 -3.19 -11.84
C VAL A 146 11.29 -2.32 -12.96
N LYS A 147 10.39 -2.86 -13.80
CA LYS A 147 9.76 -2.14 -14.92
C LYS A 147 8.50 -1.39 -14.53
N ASP A 148 7.92 -1.71 -13.38
CA ASP A 148 6.67 -1.11 -12.94
C ASP A 148 6.91 0.22 -12.22
N ALA A 149 5.91 1.09 -12.22
CA ALA A 149 5.90 2.31 -11.41
C ALA A 149 5.62 1.97 -9.93
N TRP A 150 6.07 2.84 -9.03
CA TRP A 150 5.65 2.81 -7.63
C TRP A 150 4.20 3.25 -7.53
N ARG A 151 3.38 2.49 -6.82
CA ARG A 151 1.98 2.80 -6.55
C ARG A 151 1.69 2.69 -5.05
N ALA A 152 0.95 3.64 -4.50
CA ALA A 152 0.50 3.57 -3.11
C ALA A 152 -0.58 2.50 -2.96
N SER A 153 -0.40 1.58 -2.01
CA SER A 153 -1.29 0.43 -1.77
C SER A 153 -2.08 0.55 -0.47
N TYR A 154 -1.56 1.34 0.48
CA TYR A 154 -2.22 1.66 1.76
C TYR A 154 -2.00 3.12 2.14
N LEU A 155 -2.99 3.69 2.79
CA LEU A 155 -2.91 4.93 3.55
C LEU A 155 -3.33 4.66 5.00
N SER A 156 -2.60 5.22 5.94
CA SER A 156 -3.04 5.30 7.32
C SER A 156 -2.80 6.70 7.87
N VAL A 157 -3.77 7.20 8.61
CA VAL A 157 -3.76 8.54 9.22
C VAL A 157 -3.61 8.38 10.72
N LEU A 158 -2.50 8.84 11.29
CA LEU A 158 -2.16 8.69 12.70
C LEU A 158 -1.91 10.05 13.32
N ALA A 159 -2.50 10.31 14.48
CA ALA A 159 -2.11 11.47 15.29
C ALA A 159 -0.60 11.38 15.63
N PRO A 160 0.14 12.50 15.69
CA PRO A 160 1.59 12.49 15.89
C PRO A 160 2.06 11.67 17.09
N GLY A 161 1.29 11.67 18.19
CA GLY A 161 1.58 10.88 19.39
C GLY A 161 1.29 9.37 19.29
N GLN A 162 0.69 8.91 18.18
CA GLN A 162 0.40 7.49 17.94
C GLN A 162 1.45 6.81 17.07
N LEU A 163 2.35 7.58 16.47
CA LEU A 163 3.40 7.03 15.61
C LEU A 163 4.38 6.20 16.43
N PRO A 164 4.55 4.90 16.15
CA PRO A 164 5.45 4.06 16.93
C PRO A 164 6.91 4.25 16.53
N ASP A 165 7.82 3.81 17.40
CA ASP A 165 9.24 3.77 17.12
C ASP A 165 9.61 2.54 16.31
N PHE A 166 10.09 2.77 15.09
CA PHE A 166 10.51 1.70 14.18
C PHE A 166 11.94 1.22 14.48
N ALA A 167 12.13 -0.10 14.38
CA ALA A 167 13.45 -0.70 14.41
C ALA A 167 14.17 -0.49 13.08
N THR A 168 15.49 -0.28 13.16
CA THR A 168 16.36 -0.17 11.99
C THR A 168 17.52 -1.13 12.10
N ASP A 169 18.05 -1.60 10.97
CA ASP A 169 19.28 -2.36 10.91
C ASP A 169 20.52 -1.44 11.13
N GLY A 170 21.71 -2.04 11.18
CA GLY A 170 22.97 -1.32 11.38
C GLY A 170 23.32 -0.31 10.26
N GLN A 171 22.57 -0.28 9.15
CA GLN A 171 22.72 0.66 8.04
C GLN A 171 21.57 1.69 7.98
N GLY A 172 20.66 1.66 8.98
CA GLY A 172 19.53 2.58 9.11
C GLY A 172 18.34 2.26 8.19
N TYR A 173 18.25 1.04 7.65
CA TYR A 173 17.06 0.56 6.92
C TYR A 173 16.04 -0.01 7.90
N ALA A 174 14.76 0.20 7.61
CA ALA A 174 13.67 -0.37 8.39
C ALA A 174 13.71 -1.91 8.35
N VAL A 175 13.36 -2.56 9.44
CA VAL A 175 13.37 -4.02 9.53
C VAL A 175 11.99 -4.55 9.15
N PRO A 176 11.84 -5.28 8.03
CA PRO A 176 10.56 -5.87 7.65
C PRO A 176 10.25 -7.08 8.53
N VAL A 177 8.96 -7.37 8.70
CA VAL A 177 8.49 -8.62 9.32
C VAL A 177 7.82 -9.47 8.25
N PRO A 178 8.25 -10.71 8.04
CA PRO A 178 7.62 -11.62 7.08
C PRO A 178 6.14 -11.87 7.41
N VAL A 179 5.30 -12.02 6.39
CA VAL A 179 3.85 -12.26 6.57
C VAL A 179 3.54 -13.53 7.38
N GLY A 180 4.40 -14.54 7.31
CA GLY A 180 4.34 -15.77 8.11
C GLY A 180 5.23 -15.76 9.36
N GLY A 181 5.73 -14.58 9.78
CA GLY A 181 6.58 -14.48 10.97
C GLY A 181 5.88 -14.96 12.24
N THR A 182 6.50 -15.88 12.99
CA THR A 182 5.89 -16.56 14.14
C THR A 182 6.24 -15.94 15.48
N ASP A 183 7.03 -14.89 15.50
CA ASP A 183 7.53 -14.18 16.69
C ASP A 183 6.57 -13.10 17.20
N LEU A 184 5.48 -12.82 16.47
CA LEU A 184 4.38 -11.94 16.86
C LEU A 184 3.21 -12.72 17.46
N LEU A 185 2.36 -12.05 18.23
CA LEU A 185 1.14 -12.60 18.80
C LEU A 185 0.21 -13.17 17.71
N VAL A 186 0.08 -12.44 16.60
CA VAL A 186 -0.63 -12.86 15.39
C VAL A 186 0.29 -12.63 14.19
N GLN A 187 0.39 -13.64 13.33
CA GLN A 187 1.14 -13.49 12.06
C GLN A 187 0.49 -12.42 11.19
N PRO A 188 1.25 -11.55 10.52
CA PRO A 188 0.68 -10.52 9.64
C PRO A 188 -0.32 -11.07 8.62
N GLY A 189 -0.03 -12.23 8.03
CA GLY A 189 -0.91 -12.90 7.06
C GLY A 189 -2.23 -13.44 7.63
N GLU A 190 -2.33 -13.63 8.96
CA GLU A 190 -3.54 -14.13 9.62
C GLU A 190 -4.47 -13.02 10.12
N LEU A 191 -4.01 -11.76 10.15
CA LEU A 191 -4.77 -10.66 10.77
C LEU A 191 -6.15 -10.47 10.14
N GLY A 192 -6.25 -10.53 8.82
CA GLY A 192 -7.52 -10.40 8.11
C GLY A 192 -8.54 -11.45 8.56
N ALA A 193 -8.16 -12.73 8.56
CA ALA A 193 -9.03 -13.83 8.96
C ALA A 193 -9.43 -13.75 10.44
N ARG A 194 -8.48 -13.44 11.33
CA ARG A 194 -8.76 -13.31 12.76
C ARG A 194 -9.64 -12.12 13.09
N TYR A 195 -9.44 -10.98 12.39
CA TYR A 195 -10.26 -9.80 12.62
C TYR A 195 -11.69 -9.98 12.12
N THR A 196 -11.89 -10.57 10.95
CA THR A 196 -13.23 -10.83 10.42
C THR A 196 -13.97 -11.86 11.27
N ALA A 197 -13.31 -12.91 11.75
CA ALA A 197 -13.87 -13.84 12.73
C ALA A 197 -14.28 -13.13 14.04
N TYR A 198 -13.45 -12.19 14.54
CA TYR A 198 -13.79 -11.38 15.70
C TYR A 198 -15.02 -10.49 15.44
N LEU A 199 -15.11 -9.83 14.30
CA LEU A 199 -16.27 -8.99 13.97
C LEU A 199 -17.57 -9.80 13.95
N GLN A 200 -17.54 -11.02 13.44
CA GLN A 200 -18.70 -11.91 13.38
C GLN A 200 -19.07 -12.52 14.74
N GLN A 201 -18.09 -13.06 15.47
CA GLN A 201 -18.32 -13.93 16.63
C GLN A 201 -17.81 -13.33 17.96
N GLY A 202 -17.12 -12.18 17.95
CA GLY A 202 -16.47 -11.61 19.13
C GLY A 202 -15.32 -12.47 19.63
N ASP A 203 -15.16 -12.57 20.94
CA ASP A 203 -14.08 -13.33 21.56
C ASP A 203 -14.13 -14.83 21.23
N LYS A 204 -15.28 -15.37 20.79
CA LYS A 204 -15.37 -16.74 20.26
C LYS A 204 -14.63 -16.87 18.91
N GLY A 205 -14.60 -15.84 18.11
CA GLY A 205 -13.86 -15.82 16.82
C GLY A 205 -12.37 -15.54 17.02
N SER A 206 -12.03 -14.61 17.91
CA SER A 206 -10.64 -14.28 18.25
C SER A 206 -10.53 -13.48 19.54
N THR A 207 -9.62 -13.85 20.42
CA THR A 207 -9.29 -13.11 21.64
C THR A 207 -8.07 -12.19 21.47
N ALA A 208 -7.54 -12.08 20.26
CA ALA A 208 -6.26 -11.40 20.02
C ALA A 208 -6.35 -9.86 20.09
N PHE A 209 -7.54 -9.28 19.93
CA PHE A 209 -7.71 -7.83 19.74
C PHE A 209 -8.06 -7.09 21.04
N ALA A 210 -7.47 -5.91 21.22
CA ALA A 210 -7.85 -4.99 22.27
C ALA A 210 -9.26 -4.41 22.00
N GLN A 211 -9.96 -4.06 23.08
CA GLN A 211 -11.22 -3.32 23.01
C GLN A 211 -10.95 -1.91 22.43
N GLY A 212 -11.83 -1.43 21.55
CA GLY A 212 -11.68 -0.12 20.92
C GLY A 212 -12.75 0.15 19.87
N SER A 213 -12.69 1.35 19.25
CA SER A 213 -13.67 1.80 18.26
C SER A 213 -13.79 0.84 17.06
N GLN A 214 -12.66 0.28 16.62
CA GLN A 214 -12.63 -0.62 15.45
C GLN A 214 -12.85 -2.11 15.80
N THR A 215 -13.04 -2.42 17.05
CA THR A 215 -13.25 -3.78 17.55
C THR A 215 -14.61 -3.89 18.26
N SER A 216 -14.65 -3.86 19.58
CA SER A 216 -15.89 -3.93 20.37
C SER A 216 -16.86 -2.80 20.05
N GLY A 217 -16.36 -1.60 19.80
CA GLY A 217 -17.16 -0.44 19.41
C GLY A 217 -17.89 -0.66 18.08
N LEU A 218 -17.19 -1.13 17.04
CA LEU A 218 -17.81 -1.43 15.74
C LEU A 218 -18.90 -2.51 15.85
N ARG A 219 -18.66 -3.57 16.64
CA ARG A 219 -19.66 -4.59 16.88
C ARG A 219 -20.87 -4.06 17.66
N ALA A 220 -20.64 -3.20 18.65
CA ALA A 220 -21.71 -2.54 19.41
C ALA A 220 -22.53 -1.62 18.48
N GLN A 221 -21.88 -0.81 17.66
CA GLN A 221 -22.52 0.05 16.67
C GLN A 221 -23.41 -0.75 15.71
N ARG A 222 -22.92 -1.87 15.16
CA ARG A 222 -23.71 -2.74 14.28
C ARG A 222 -24.97 -3.26 14.97
N ARG A 223 -24.89 -3.67 16.24
CA ARG A 223 -26.04 -4.19 17.01
C ARG A 223 -27.07 -3.11 17.32
N THR A 224 -26.64 -1.88 17.60
CA THR A 224 -27.55 -0.78 17.99
C THR A 224 -28.09 -0.02 16.79
N GLN A 225 -27.21 0.42 15.89
CA GLN A 225 -27.58 1.26 14.75
C GLN A 225 -28.35 0.49 13.66
N TYR A 226 -28.06 -0.82 13.54
CA TYR A 226 -28.68 -1.69 12.55
C TYR A 226 -29.50 -2.80 13.17
N ALA A 227 -30.08 -2.55 14.35
CA ALA A 227 -31.01 -3.48 14.97
C ALA A 227 -32.18 -3.75 14.00
N PRO A 228 -32.60 -5.02 13.83
CA PRO A 228 -33.72 -5.36 12.98
C PRO A 228 -35.00 -4.63 13.40
N THR A 229 -35.75 -4.14 12.41
CA THR A 229 -37.09 -3.57 12.61
C THR A 229 -38.11 -4.38 11.83
N SER A 230 -39.40 -4.10 12.00
CA SER A 230 -40.45 -4.69 11.15
C SER A 230 -40.35 -4.27 9.67
N GLN A 231 -39.58 -3.23 9.37
CA GLN A 231 -39.46 -2.67 8.01
C GLN A 231 -38.14 -3.01 7.33
N VAL A 232 -37.03 -3.13 8.09
CA VAL A 232 -35.67 -3.30 7.54
C VAL A 232 -34.88 -4.29 8.38
N VAL A 233 -34.21 -5.20 7.68
CA VAL A 233 -33.19 -6.10 8.26
C VAL A 233 -31.86 -5.81 7.59
N THR A 234 -30.81 -5.59 8.40
CA THR A 234 -29.43 -5.41 7.93
C THR A 234 -28.59 -6.63 8.33
N GLN A 235 -27.87 -7.18 7.37
CA GLN A 235 -26.95 -8.29 7.53
C GLN A 235 -25.52 -7.83 7.19
N PHE A 236 -24.55 -8.34 7.91
CA PHE A 236 -23.12 -8.08 7.65
C PHE A 236 -22.42 -9.41 7.36
N ALA A 237 -21.54 -9.39 6.34
CA ALA A 237 -20.55 -10.41 6.08
C ALA A 237 -19.17 -9.76 6.07
N ASP A 238 -18.24 -10.33 6.80
CA ASP A 238 -16.86 -9.84 6.91
C ASP A 238 -15.92 -10.95 6.44
N GLU A 239 -15.03 -10.64 5.51
CA GLU A 239 -14.13 -11.59 4.88
C GLU A 239 -12.70 -11.07 4.88
N PRO A 240 -11.69 -11.93 5.04
CA PRO A 240 -10.32 -11.54 4.76
C PRO A 240 -10.19 -11.17 3.28
N ALA A 241 -9.39 -10.17 2.97
CA ALA A 241 -9.10 -9.83 1.58
C ALA A 241 -8.12 -10.86 0.96
N ASP A 242 -8.14 -10.99 -0.36
CA ASP A 242 -7.20 -11.82 -1.11
C ASP A 242 -5.76 -11.34 -0.86
N PRO A 243 -4.87 -12.18 -0.29
CA PRO A 243 -3.51 -11.78 0.05
C PRO A 243 -2.61 -11.54 -1.16
N VAL A 244 -3.00 -11.95 -2.37
CA VAL A 244 -2.25 -11.64 -3.60
C VAL A 244 -2.54 -10.22 -4.05
N GLN A 245 -3.81 -9.81 -4.03
CA GLN A 245 -4.22 -8.47 -4.43
C GLN A 245 -3.98 -7.43 -3.32
N TYR A 246 -4.10 -7.84 -2.05
CA TYR A 246 -4.04 -6.99 -0.87
C TYR A 246 -2.99 -7.51 0.12
N ALA A 247 -1.76 -7.64 -0.37
CA ALA A 247 -0.68 -8.21 0.43
C ALA A 247 -0.46 -7.40 1.72
N PRO A 248 -0.50 -8.02 2.91
CA PRO A 248 -0.15 -7.33 4.15
C PRO A 248 1.34 -7.04 4.18
N VAL A 249 1.70 -5.89 4.75
CA VAL A 249 3.10 -5.50 4.98
C VAL A 249 3.32 -5.14 6.43
N ALA A 250 4.52 -5.40 6.95
CA ALA A 250 4.82 -5.21 8.36
C ALA A 250 6.23 -4.70 8.61
N LEU A 251 6.34 -3.72 9.50
CA LEU A 251 7.61 -3.16 9.98
C LEU A 251 7.81 -3.49 11.46
N ARG A 252 9.01 -3.93 11.80
CA ARG A 252 9.43 -4.18 13.19
C ARG A 252 9.47 -2.88 13.99
N LEU A 253 8.99 -2.95 15.22
CA LEU A 253 9.07 -1.87 16.20
C LEU A 253 10.24 -2.12 17.18
N ARG A 254 10.70 -1.05 17.83
CA ARG A 254 11.82 -1.15 18.81
C ARG A 254 11.46 -1.98 20.04
N ASP A 255 10.18 -2.08 20.37
CA ASP A 255 9.68 -2.90 21.48
C ASP A 255 9.54 -4.40 21.14
N GLY A 256 9.96 -4.82 19.95
CA GLY A 256 9.87 -6.20 19.49
C GLY A 256 8.54 -6.55 18.81
N GLY A 257 7.53 -5.70 18.89
CA GLY A 257 6.28 -5.83 18.15
C GLY A 257 6.43 -5.43 16.68
N ALA A 258 5.30 -5.29 15.98
CA ALA A 258 5.27 -4.80 14.60
C ALA A 258 4.10 -3.86 14.36
N LEU A 259 4.31 -2.89 13.44
CA LEU A 259 3.25 -2.17 12.77
C LEU A 259 2.86 -2.96 11.51
N VAL A 260 1.58 -3.32 11.39
CA VAL A 260 1.11 -4.15 10.29
C VAL A 260 -0.04 -3.47 9.56
N PHE A 261 0.07 -3.39 8.23
CA PHE A 261 -0.99 -2.98 7.32
C PHE A 261 -1.64 -4.23 6.73
N PHE A 262 -2.97 -4.28 6.74
CA PHE A 262 -3.72 -5.40 6.16
C PHE A 262 -5.10 -4.92 5.69
N THR A 263 -5.78 -5.75 4.90
CA THR A 263 -7.07 -5.42 4.27
C THR A 263 -8.12 -6.44 4.66
N THR A 264 -9.37 -5.98 4.79
CA THR A 264 -10.56 -6.82 4.91
C THR A 264 -11.65 -6.32 3.96
N ARG A 265 -12.56 -7.22 3.60
CA ARG A 265 -13.76 -6.93 2.80
C ARG A 265 -14.99 -7.03 3.68
N HIS A 266 -15.94 -6.15 3.43
CA HIS A 266 -17.16 -6.07 4.21
C HIS A 266 -18.37 -5.94 3.27
N GLU A 267 -19.39 -6.73 3.54
CA GLU A 267 -20.68 -6.59 2.89
C GLU A 267 -21.71 -6.14 3.91
N MET A 268 -22.55 -5.20 3.51
CA MET A 268 -23.72 -4.79 4.27
C MET A 268 -24.95 -4.90 3.38
N LYS A 269 -25.79 -5.90 3.64
CA LYS A 269 -27.04 -6.10 2.91
C LYS A 269 -28.21 -5.59 3.73
N GLN A 270 -28.97 -4.64 3.13
CA GLN A 270 -30.23 -4.18 3.69
C GLN A 270 -31.39 -4.76 2.87
N THR A 271 -32.36 -5.36 3.55
CA THR A 271 -33.58 -5.93 2.97
C THR A 271 -34.78 -5.26 3.58
N VAL A 272 -35.70 -4.76 2.75
CA VAL A 272 -36.93 -4.12 3.20
C VAL A 272 -38.13 -5.10 3.14
N ALA A 273 -39.02 -4.99 4.10
CA ALA A 273 -40.22 -5.84 4.17
C ALA A 273 -41.19 -5.57 3.01
N LYS A 274 -41.24 -4.32 2.55
CA LYS A 274 -42.21 -3.91 1.51
C LYS A 274 -41.66 -2.76 0.66
N GLY A 275 -41.89 -2.81 -0.63
CA GLY A 275 -41.49 -1.78 -1.60
C GLY A 275 -39.98 -1.79 -1.93
N PRO A 276 -39.50 -0.83 -2.74
CA PRO A 276 -38.10 -0.70 -3.10
C PRO A 276 -37.30 -0.09 -1.97
N VAL A 277 -35.98 -0.42 -1.95
CA VAL A 277 -35.03 0.24 -1.06
C VAL A 277 -34.79 1.67 -1.53
N VAL A 278 -35.00 2.65 -0.65
CA VAL A 278 -34.71 4.06 -0.95
C VAL A 278 -33.27 4.37 -0.60
N ILE A 279 -32.43 4.61 -1.60
CA ILE A 279 -31.03 4.97 -1.45
C ILE A 279 -30.90 6.49 -1.47
N LYS A 280 -30.48 7.07 -0.33
CA LYS A 280 -30.32 8.53 -0.19
C LYS A 280 -28.90 9.02 -0.52
N ASP A 281 -27.91 8.15 -0.37
CA ASP A 281 -26.50 8.49 -0.63
C ASP A 281 -26.25 8.51 -2.15
N PRO A 282 -25.88 9.68 -2.73
CA PRO A 282 -25.61 9.77 -4.16
C PRO A 282 -24.41 8.93 -4.61
N ASN A 283 -23.43 8.69 -3.74
CA ASN A 283 -22.27 7.85 -4.06
C ASN A 283 -22.69 6.37 -4.19
N VAL A 284 -23.61 5.91 -3.33
CA VAL A 284 -24.18 4.56 -3.47
C VAL A 284 -24.94 4.44 -4.79
N ASN A 285 -25.75 5.43 -5.14
CA ASN A 285 -26.48 5.44 -6.42
C ASN A 285 -25.53 5.43 -7.63
N ALA A 286 -24.41 6.18 -7.56
CA ALA A 286 -23.41 6.24 -8.62
C ALA A 286 -22.66 4.91 -8.84
N LEU A 287 -22.56 4.07 -7.81
CA LEU A 287 -21.89 2.77 -7.85
C LEU A 287 -22.87 1.59 -7.93
N LEU A 288 -24.18 1.86 -7.96
CA LEU A 288 -25.21 0.84 -7.95
C LEU A 288 -25.31 0.13 -9.30
N THR A 289 -25.39 -1.20 -9.24
CA THR A 289 -25.79 -2.06 -10.36
C THR A 289 -27.08 -2.79 -10.00
N GLY A 290 -27.89 -3.13 -11.00
CA GLY A 290 -29.21 -3.74 -10.77
C GLY A 290 -30.23 -2.77 -10.19
N THR A 291 -31.40 -3.28 -9.80
CA THR A 291 -32.52 -2.48 -9.27
C THR A 291 -32.81 -2.87 -7.83
N PRO A 292 -32.79 -1.93 -6.87
CA PRO A 292 -32.96 -2.22 -5.45
C PRO A 292 -34.44 -2.42 -5.07
N ASN A 293 -35.11 -3.42 -5.68
CA ASN A 293 -36.54 -3.68 -5.49
C ASN A 293 -36.86 -4.13 -4.06
N ARG A 294 -36.00 -4.95 -3.50
CA ARG A 294 -36.21 -5.53 -2.14
C ARG A 294 -34.98 -5.45 -1.28
N SER A 295 -33.78 -5.38 -1.87
CA SER A 295 -32.55 -5.29 -1.12
C SER A 295 -31.48 -4.48 -1.86
N VAL A 296 -30.55 -3.95 -1.08
CA VAL A 296 -29.29 -3.38 -1.55
C VAL A 296 -28.15 -4.01 -0.77
N THR A 297 -27.09 -4.40 -1.47
CA THR A 297 -25.83 -4.86 -0.86
C THR A 297 -24.75 -3.83 -1.18
N LEU A 298 -24.09 -3.34 -0.14
CA LEU A 298 -22.94 -2.44 -0.21
C LEU A 298 -21.66 -3.27 0.00
N TYR A 299 -20.75 -3.21 -0.97
CA TYR A 299 -19.44 -3.86 -0.90
C TYR A 299 -18.39 -2.83 -0.53
N LYS A 300 -17.65 -3.11 0.51
CA LYS A 300 -16.66 -2.20 1.07
C LYS A 300 -15.31 -2.88 1.20
N VAL A 301 -14.26 -2.12 1.02
CA VAL A 301 -12.89 -2.48 1.38
C VAL A 301 -12.47 -1.64 2.56
N ALA A 302 -11.78 -2.25 3.51
CA ALA A 302 -11.18 -1.52 4.61
C ALA A 302 -9.68 -1.85 4.70
N GLU A 303 -8.87 -0.81 4.79
CA GLU A 303 -7.45 -0.88 5.13
C GLU A 303 -7.26 -0.56 6.61
N GLN A 304 -6.44 -1.34 7.27
CA GLN A 304 -6.17 -1.23 8.68
C GLN A 304 -4.68 -1.09 8.94
N VAL A 305 -4.33 -0.30 9.95
CA VAL A 305 -3.02 -0.35 10.58
C VAL A 305 -3.17 -0.71 12.05
N VAL A 306 -2.39 -1.71 12.47
CA VAL A 306 -2.42 -2.22 13.84
C VAL A 306 -1.01 -2.35 14.40
N LYS A 307 -0.89 -2.19 15.72
CA LYS A 307 0.27 -2.63 16.48
C LYS A 307 0.04 -4.06 16.94
N VAL A 308 0.91 -4.97 16.52
CA VAL A 308 0.92 -6.37 16.94
C VAL A 308 2.07 -6.57 17.91
N PRO A 309 1.82 -6.99 19.16
CA PRO A 309 2.88 -7.22 20.15
C PRO A 309 3.74 -8.44 19.80
N ALA A 310 4.93 -8.51 20.38
CA ALA A 310 5.74 -9.71 20.34
C ALA A 310 5.00 -10.87 21.01
N ARG A 311 5.22 -12.09 20.55
CA ARG A 311 4.59 -13.28 21.13
C ARG A 311 4.97 -13.50 22.61
N SER A 312 6.14 -13.04 23.01
CA SER A 312 6.64 -13.10 24.40
C SER A 312 5.85 -12.18 25.35
N ASP A 313 5.12 -11.18 24.84
CA ASP A 313 4.42 -10.20 25.68
C ASP A 313 3.13 -10.80 26.21
N ALA A 314 3.22 -11.44 27.39
CA ALA A 314 2.11 -12.14 28.00
C ALA A 314 0.92 -11.20 28.25
N GLY A 315 -0.26 -11.58 27.75
CA GLY A 315 -1.51 -10.82 27.92
C GLY A 315 -1.67 -9.58 27.02
N ALA A 316 -0.65 -9.21 26.23
CA ALA A 316 -0.76 -8.14 25.28
C ALA A 316 -1.78 -8.45 24.17
N LYS A 317 -2.31 -7.42 23.52
CA LYS A 317 -3.35 -7.51 22.48
C LYS A 317 -2.94 -6.73 21.25
N VAL A 318 -3.48 -7.11 20.09
CA VAL A 318 -3.41 -6.32 18.87
C VAL A 318 -4.23 -5.05 19.05
N VAL A 319 -3.61 -3.89 18.82
CA VAL A 319 -4.22 -2.58 18.97
C VAL A 319 -4.42 -1.93 17.60
N PHE A 320 -5.66 -1.57 17.27
CA PHE A 320 -5.96 -0.77 16.10
C PHE A 320 -5.48 0.67 16.30
N LEU A 321 -4.67 1.16 15.39
CA LEU A 321 -4.23 2.55 15.35
C LEU A 321 -5.09 3.37 14.38
N ASN A 322 -5.40 2.80 13.21
CA ASN A 322 -6.28 3.43 12.22
C ASN A 322 -7.02 2.38 11.39
N ARG A 323 -8.17 2.77 10.85
CA ARG A 323 -8.94 2.00 9.87
C ARG A 323 -9.65 2.97 8.93
N ILE A 324 -9.40 2.84 7.65
CA ILE A 324 -10.11 3.55 6.59
C ILE A 324 -10.96 2.54 5.84
N GLU A 325 -12.24 2.83 5.66
CA GLU A 325 -13.19 1.98 4.93
C GLU A 325 -13.87 2.81 3.85
N GLY A 326 -13.91 2.28 2.63
CA GLY A 326 -14.62 2.89 1.52
C GLY A 326 -15.59 1.94 0.83
N LEU A 327 -16.68 2.50 0.29
CA LEU A 327 -17.58 1.81 -0.60
C LEU A 327 -16.89 1.60 -1.95
N VAL A 328 -16.85 0.36 -2.44
CA VAL A 328 -16.23 0.03 -3.74
C VAL A 328 -17.25 -0.35 -4.81
N SER A 329 -18.43 -0.85 -4.42
CA SER A 329 -19.56 -1.10 -5.32
C SER A 329 -20.85 -1.29 -4.53
N ALA A 330 -21.98 -1.26 -5.24
CA ALA A 330 -23.29 -1.58 -4.69
C ALA A 330 -24.09 -2.41 -5.70
N SER A 331 -24.96 -3.30 -5.20
CA SER A 331 -25.89 -4.06 -6.03
C SER A 331 -27.30 -4.03 -5.45
N GLY A 332 -28.30 -3.85 -6.35
CA GLY A 332 -29.71 -3.91 -6.01
C GLY A 332 -30.35 -5.24 -6.47
N ALA A 333 -31.30 -5.76 -5.70
CA ALA A 333 -32.07 -6.97 -6.03
C ALA A 333 -33.53 -6.89 -5.54
#